data_356b3d176ff5b86e1764edbaa186b44a
#
_entry.id   356b3d176ff5b86e1764edbaa186b44a
#
_cell.length_a   1.000
_cell.length_b   1.000
_cell.length_c   1.000
_cell.angle_alpha   90.00
_cell.angle_beta   90.00
_cell.angle_gamma   90.00
#
_symmetry.space_group_name_H-M   'P 1'
#
loop_
_entity.id
_entity.type
_entity.pdbx_description
1 polymer ?
#
loop_
_entity_poly.entity_id
_entity_poly.type
_entity_poly.pdbx_seq_one_letter_code
_entity_poly.pdbx_strand_id
1 'polypeptide(L)'
;MNRELKKRVFTSFILSIGIVFLIFIDPIIFKISLFLIIFICYLEWSQFNVNYFKKKNKQNPSKYSLVKALGLMYLIFVTFSAYNLRGDTFEDALFLTFIISICASSDIGGYVFGKFIGGKKLTKISPNKTISGSIGSFIFSLLPIIFFNFFSNLNFILDFNFRNLFFCLLVSLFCQLGDVFISYFKRLNKVKDTGTILPGHGGFLDRIDGIIFAIPVVYILKSLNFIL
;
A
#
# COMPACT_ATOMS: atom_id res chain seq x y z
N MET A 1 -25.24 11.09 -7.29
CA MET A 1 -24.13 10.27 -6.75
C MET A 1 -24.74 9.07 -6.04
N ASN A 2 -24.46 7.83 -6.53
CA ASN A 2 -25.05 6.60 -5.98
C ASN A 2 -24.72 6.43 -4.49
N ARG A 3 -25.69 5.92 -3.71
CA ARG A 3 -25.56 5.72 -2.25
C ARG A 3 -24.32 4.92 -1.84
N GLU A 4 -23.90 3.96 -2.67
CA GLU A 4 -22.67 3.19 -2.48
C GLU A 4 -21.40 4.01 -2.71
N LEU A 5 -21.40 4.93 -3.69
CA LEU A 5 -20.27 5.80 -3.95
C LEU A 5 -20.03 6.78 -2.78
N LYS A 6 -21.11 7.31 -2.20
CA LYS A 6 -21.03 8.15 -1.00
C LYS A 6 -20.41 7.40 0.17
N LYS A 7 -20.85 6.16 0.43
CA LYS A 7 -20.27 5.31 1.48
C LYS A 7 -18.78 5.06 1.26
N ARG A 8 -18.37 4.77 0.03
CA ARG A 8 -16.94 4.53 -0.31
C ARG A 8 -16.09 5.77 -0.08
N VAL A 9 -16.51 6.93 -0.58
CA VAL A 9 -15.77 8.18 -0.37
C VAL A 9 -15.64 8.50 1.13
N PHE A 10 -16.76 8.35 1.88
CA PHE A 10 -16.77 8.64 3.31
C PHE A 10 -15.83 7.69 4.11
N THR A 11 -15.89 6.40 3.85
CA THR A 11 -15.00 5.44 4.54
C THR A 11 -13.53 5.62 4.16
N SER A 12 -13.21 5.93 2.89
CA SER A 12 -11.82 6.24 2.49
C SER A 12 -11.31 7.50 3.18
N PHE A 13 -12.15 8.52 3.33
CA PHE A 13 -11.78 9.76 4.01
C PHE A 13 -11.51 9.54 5.50
N ILE A 14 -12.39 8.78 6.18
CA ILE A 14 -12.17 8.42 7.60
C ILE A 14 -10.89 7.60 7.78
N LEU A 15 -10.65 6.62 6.90
CA LEU A 15 -9.44 5.80 6.95
C LEU A 15 -8.18 6.64 6.74
N SER A 16 -8.19 7.57 5.79
CA SER A 16 -7.03 8.45 5.54
C SER A 16 -6.73 9.34 6.74
N ILE A 17 -7.75 9.96 7.35
CA ILE A 17 -7.58 10.77 8.56
C ILE A 17 -7.10 9.89 9.73
N GLY A 18 -7.67 8.70 9.89
CA GLY A 18 -7.27 7.75 10.93
C GLY A 18 -5.81 7.34 10.81
N ILE A 19 -5.33 7.04 9.61
CA ILE A 19 -3.93 6.69 9.35
C ILE A 19 -3.00 7.86 9.71
N VAL A 20 -3.31 9.06 9.22
CA VAL A 20 -2.50 10.26 9.54
C VAL A 20 -2.49 10.50 11.05
N PHE A 21 -3.64 10.45 11.70
CA PHE A 21 -3.73 10.61 13.15
C PHE A 21 -2.85 9.58 13.90
N LEU A 22 -2.90 8.31 13.50
CA LEU A 22 -2.09 7.24 14.11
C LEU A 22 -0.59 7.47 13.93
N ILE A 23 -0.15 8.04 12.81
CA ILE A 23 1.27 8.32 12.56
C ILE A 23 1.79 9.41 13.49
N PHE A 24 0.99 10.46 13.76
CA PHE A 24 1.40 11.60 14.59
C PHE A 24 1.13 11.42 16.10
N ILE A 25 0.46 10.35 16.49
CA ILE A 25 0.29 9.99 17.90
C ILE A 25 1.60 9.43 18.47
N ASP A 26 1.62 9.19 19.77
CA ASP A 26 2.75 8.59 20.46
C ASP A 26 3.29 7.33 19.75
N PRO A 27 4.63 7.16 19.63
CA PRO A 27 5.25 6.00 18.97
C PRO A 27 4.80 4.64 19.51
N ILE A 28 4.50 4.54 20.81
CA ILE A 28 4.03 3.30 21.44
C ILE A 28 2.63 2.94 20.94
N ILE A 29 1.73 3.94 20.89
CA ILE A 29 0.36 3.75 20.40
C ILE A 29 0.39 3.39 18.92
N PHE A 30 1.25 4.03 18.12
CA PHE A 30 1.47 3.66 16.72
C PHE A 30 1.91 2.20 16.57
N LYS A 31 2.88 1.76 17.38
CA LYS A 31 3.35 0.37 17.39
C LYS A 31 2.22 -0.62 17.71
N ILE A 32 1.41 -0.33 18.71
CA ILE A 32 0.25 -1.17 19.05
C ILE A 32 -0.75 -1.22 17.90
N SER A 33 -1.03 -0.09 17.26
CA SER A 33 -1.94 -0.03 16.10
C SER A 33 -1.41 -0.83 14.91
N LEU A 34 -0.09 -0.81 14.65
CA LEU A 34 0.54 -1.64 13.63
C LEU A 34 0.34 -3.14 13.89
N PHE A 35 0.49 -3.60 15.14
CA PHE A 35 0.23 -4.99 15.49
C PHE A 35 -1.22 -5.40 15.22
N LEU A 36 -2.20 -4.54 15.54
CA LEU A 36 -3.61 -4.81 15.23
C LEU A 36 -3.85 -4.89 13.73
N ILE A 37 -3.31 -3.94 12.97
CA ILE A 37 -3.43 -3.91 11.50
C ILE A 37 -2.88 -5.19 10.88
N ILE A 38 -1.68 -5.58 11.27
CA ILE A 38 -1.02 -6.79 10.76
C ILE A 38 -1.76 -8.04 11.16
N PHE A 39 -2.30 -8.11 12.37
CA PHE A 39 -3.12 -9.23 12.80
C PHE A 39 -4.35 -9.39 11.89
N ILE A 40 -5.04 -8.29 11.59
CA ILE A 40 -6.18 -8.30 10.64
C ILE A 40 -5.73 -8.77 9.26
N CYS A 41 -4.64 -8.23 8.72
CA CYS A 41 -4.08 -8.63 7.43
C CYS A 41 -3.70 -10.12 7.40
N TYR A 42 -3.14 -10.64 8.49
CA TYR A 42 -2.81 -12.06 8.59
C TYR A 42 -4.04 -12.96 8.63
N LEU A 43 -5.11 -12.55 9.31
CA LEU A 43 -6.37 -13.28 9.29
C LEU A 43 -6.92 -13.36 7.86
N GLU A 44 -6.97 -12.25 7.13
CA GLU A 44 -7.40 -12.23 5.73
C GLU A 44 -6.51 -13.10 4.85
N TRP A 45 -5.18 -12.95 4.96
CA TRP A 45 -4.22 -13.78 4.25
C TRP A 45 -4.39 -15.27 4.54
N SER A 46 -4.60 -15.63 5.79
CA SER A 46 -4.78 -17.02 6.19
C SER A 46 -6.06 -17.63 5.63
N GLN A 47 -7.20 -16.94 5.69
CA GLN A 47 -8.47 -17.38 5.13
C GLN A 47 -8.38 -17.54 3.60
N PHE A 48 -7.68 -16.65 2.96
CA PHE A 48 -7.42 -16.66 1.54
C PHE A 48 -6.71 -17.94 1.11
N ASN A 49 -5.67 -18.34 1.82
CA ASN A 49 -4.92 -19.56 1.55
C ASN A 49 -5.74 -20.82 1.82
N VAL A 50 -6.55 -20.85 2.90
CA VAL A 50 -7.48 -21.98 3.16
C VAL A 50 -8.38 -22.22 1.96
N ASN A 51 -8.99 -21.17 1.43
CA ASN A 51 -9.91 -21.26 0.30
C ASN A 51 -9.22 -21.78 -0.97
N TYR A 52 -7.98 -21.36 -1.23
CA TYR A 52 -7.20 -21.82 -2.37
C TYR A 52 -6.90 -23.32 -2.31
N PHE A 53 -6.41 -23.80 -1.18
CA PHE A 53 -6.03 -25.21 -1.02
C PHE A 53 -7.25 -26.14 -0.97
N LYS A 54 -8.36 -25.73 -0.34
CA LYS A 54 -9.62 -26.49 -0.35
C LYS A 54 -10.19 -26.66 -1.76
N LYS A 55 -10.21 -25.58 -2.57
CA LYS A 55 -10.75 -25.65 -3.95
C LYS A 55 -9.94 -26.55 -4.88
N LYS A 56 -8.64 -26.71 -4.67
CA LYS A 56 -7.78 -27.51 -5.54
C LYS A 56 -7.71 -28.99 -5.18
N ASN A 57 -8.43 -29.46 -4.17
CA ASN A 57 -8.29 -30.82 -3.61
C ASN A 57 -6.81 -31.24 -3.36
N LYS A 58 -5.91 -30.25 -3.27
CA LYS A 58 -4.51 -30.46 -2.96
C LYS A 58 -4.33 -30.40 -1.45
N GLN A 59 -4.65 -31.49 -0.80
CA GLN A 59 -4.31 -31.70 0.61
C GLN A 59 -2.79 -31.92 0.76
N ASN A 60 -2.02 -30.88 0.51
CA ASN A 60 -0.61 -30.89 0.88
C ASN A 60 -0.45 -29.92 2.07
N PRO A 61 -0.58 -30.41 3.30
CA PRO A 61 -0.59 -29.57 4.51
C PRO A 61 0.72 -28.80 4.68
N SER A 62 1.84 -29.35 4.22
CA SER A 62 3.15 -28.70 4.30
C SER A 62 3.23 -27.44 3.40
N LYS A 63 2.74 -27.51 2.16
CA LYS A 63 2.70 -26.33 1.26
C LYS A 63 1.76 -25.24 1.77
N TYR A 64 0.64 -25.61 2.33
CA TYR A 64 -0.29 -24.68 2.94
C TYR A 64 0.34 -23.94 4.13
N SER A 65 0.97 -24.71 5.04
CA SER A 65 1.67 -24.15 6.20
C SER A 65 2.82 -23.23 5.77
N LEU A 66 3.60 -23.61 4.76
CA LEU A 66 4.69 -22.82 4.22
C LEU A 66 4.20 -21.46 3.69
N VAL A 67 3.16 -21.43 2.87
CA VAL A 67 2.62 -20.18 2.30
C VAL A 67 2.06 -19.27 3.39
N LYS A 68 1.41 -19.84 4.42
CA LYS A 68 0.97 -19.05 5.59
C LYS A 68 2.14 -18.45 6.36
N ALA A 69 3.17 -19.26 6.62
CA ALA A 69 4.35 -18.84 7.35
C ALA A 69 5.12 -17.73 6.60
N LEU A 70 5.32 -17.89 5.29
CA LEU A 70 5.97 -16.86 4.46
C LEU A 70 5.19 -15.55 4.46
N GLY A 71 3.86 -15.60 4.38
CA GLY A 71 3.03 -14.41 4.50
C GLY A 71 3.13 -13.74 5.86
N LEU A 72 3.15 -14.52 6.94
CA LEU A 72 3.35 -13.99 8.30
C LEU A 72 4.72 -13.34 8.46
N MET A 73 5.79 -14.01 8.02
CA MET A 73 7.15 -13.44 8.06
C MET A 73 7.24 -12.13 7.28
N TYR A 74 6.63 -12.07 6.10
CA TYR A 74 6.58 -10.86 5.31
C TYR A 74 5.82 -9.73 6.02
N LEU A 75 4.66 -10.01 6.58
CA LEU A 75 3.88 -9.03 7.33
C LEU A 75 4.62 -8.53 8.58
N ILE A 76 5.36 -9.40 9.29
CA ILE A 76 6.24 -9.00 10.41
C ILE A 76 7.34 -8.04 9.90
N PHE A 77 7.94 -8.34 8.75
CA PHE A 77 8.97 -7.47 8.15
C PHE A 77 8.39 -6.11 7.74
N VAL A 78 7.17 -6.08 7.20
CA VAL A 78 6.44 -4.82 6.90
C VAL A 78 6.23 -3.99 8.17
N THR A 79 5.79 -4.63 9.27
CA THR A 79 5.58 -3.94 10.56
C THR A 79 6.87 -3.36 11.10
N PHE A 80 7.93 -4.17 11.09
CA PHE A 80 9.26 -3.74 11.51
C PHE A 80 9.74 -2.54 10.69
N SER A 81 9.58 -2.60 9.37
CA SER A 81 9.96 -1.52 8.46
C SER A 81 9.15 -0.24 8.72
N ALA A 82 7.83 -0.37 8.87
CA ALA A 82 6.95 0.78 9.14
C ALA A 82 7.27 1.46 10.47
N TYR A 83 7.53 0.66 11.52
CA TYR A 83 7.92 1.17 12.83
C TYR A 83 9.23 1.95 12.77
N ASN A 84 10.26 1.39 12.13
CA ASN A 84 11.57 2.05 12.00
C ASN A 84 11.52 3.30 11.11
N LEU A 85 10.68 3.31 10.07
CA LEU A 85 10.48 4.49 9.22
C LEU A 85 9.76 5.62 9.96
N ARG A 86 8.80 5.28 10.83
CA ARG A 86 8.09 6.25 11.66
C ARG A 86 9.02 6.85 12.70
N GLY A 87 10.01 6.07 13.23
CA GLY A 87 10.96 6.52 14.23
C GLY A 87 10.29 7.17 15.45
N ASP A 88 11.06 7.98 16.18
CA ASP A 88 10.59 8.66 17.38
C ASP A 88 10.42 10.18 17.19
N THR A 89 10.91 10.74 16.09
CA THR A 89 10.87 12.17 15.80
C THR A 89 9.63 12.57 15.00
N PHE A 90 9.29 13.85 15.06
CA PHE A 90 8.24 14.42 14.21
C PHE A 90 8.62 14.36 12.72
N GLU A 91 9.89 14.50 12.41
CA GLU A 91 10.41 14.43 11.05
C GLU A 91 10.28 13.03 10.44
N ASP A 92 10.54 11.99 11.22
CA ASP A 92 10.31 10.60 10.80
C ASP A 92 8.83 10.33 10.55
N ALA A 93 7.93 10.86 11.39
CA ALA A 93 6.49 10.78 11.18
C ALA A 93 6.05 11.46 9.88
N LEU A 94 6.62 12.64 9.58
CA LEU A 94 6.40 13.34 8.31
C LEU A 94 6.94 12.53 7.13
N PHE A 95 8.11 11.91 7.27
CA PHE A 95 8.69 11.06 6.23
C PHE A 95 7.79 9.86 5.91
N LEU A 96 7.27 9.16 6.93
CA LEU A 96 6.33 8.08 6.71
C LEU A 96 5.03 8.57 6.03
N THR A 97 4.53 9.72 6.46
CA THR A 97 3.34 10.36 5.84
C THR A 97 3.59 10.70 4.38
N PHE A 98 4.79 11.18 4.05
CA PHE A 98 5.23 11.45 2.69
C PHE A 98 5.20 10.18 1.83
N ILE A 99 5.75 9.06 2.32
CA ILE A 99 5.73 7.76 1.61
C ILE A 99 4.29 7.31 1.33
N ILE A 100 3.41 7.37 2.33
CA ILE A 100 2.01 6.98 2.18
C ILE A 100 1.29 7.91 1.19
N SER A 101 1.60 9.20 1.20
CA SER A 101 1.03 10.16 0.26
C SER A 101 1.46 9.89 -1.19
N ILE A 102 2.70 9.40 -1.41
CA ILE A 102 3.16 8.96 -2.75
C ILE A 102 2.32 7.76 -3.21
N CYS A 103 2.12 6.75 -2.36
CA CYS A 103 1.29 5.58 -2.69
C CYS A 103 -0.15 6.01 -3.03
N ALA A 104 -0.78 6.83 -2.19
CA ALA A 104 -2.14 7.32 -2.41
C ALA A 104 -2.26 8.14 -3.70
N SER A 105 -1.31 9.04 -3.97
CA SER A 105 -1.29 9.84 -5.19
C SER A 105 -1.08 8.97 -6.43
N SER A 106 -0.20 7.95 -6.34
CA SER A 106 0.01 6.95 -7.39
C SER A 106 -1.29 6.23 -7.76
N ASP A 107 -2.07 5.79 -6.76
CA ASP A 107 -3.35 5.10 -6.98
C ASP A 107 -4.39 6.03 -7.60
N ILE A 108 -4.47 7.28 -7.13
CA ILE A 108 -5.35 8.30 -7.72
C ILE A 108 -4.98 8.56 -9.18
N GLY A 109 -3.70 8.75 -9.48
CA GLY A 109 -3.20 8.96 -10.84
C GLY A 109 -3.52 7.78 -11.75
N GLY A 110 -3.32 6.56 -11.25
CA GLY A 110 -3.66 5.31 -11.95
C GLY A 110 -5.14 5.22 -12.29
N TYR A 111 -6.00 5.57 -11.36
CA TYR A 111 -7.44 5.58 -11.57
C TYR A 111 -7.86 6.68 -12.56
N VAL A 112 -7.37 7.91 -12.39
CA VAL A 112 -7.75 9.06 -13.21
C VAL A 112 -7.34 8.81 -14.67
N PHE A 113 -6.07 8.54 -14.92
CA PHE A 113 -5.56 8.34 -16.29
C PHE A 113 -6.12 7.05 -16.90
N GLY A 114 -6.25 6.00 -16.12
CA GLY A 114 -6.84 4.75 -16.59
C GLY A 114 -8.29 4.90 -17.03
N LYS A 115 -9.06 5.75 -16.35
CA LYS A 115 -10.46 5.98 -16.67
C LYS A 115 -10.66 7.00 -17.80
N PHE A 116 -9.89 8.10 -17.84
CA PHE A 116 -10.07 9.17 -18.82
C PHE A 116 -9.41 8.86 -20.16
N ILE A 117 -8.20 8.27 -20.14
CA ILE A 117 -7.44 7.96 -21.37
C ILE A 117 -7.73 6.51 -21.80
N GLY A 118 -7.87 5.57 -20.86
CA GLY A 118 -8.11 4.16 -21.18
C GLY A 118 -6.93 3.54 -21.91
N GLY A 119 -7.22 2.68 -22.89
CA GLY A 119 -6.21 2.08 -23.77
C GLY A 119 -5.87 0.63 -23.44
N LYS A 120 -4.69 0.17 -23.83
CA LYS A 120 -4.25 -1.22 -23.67
C LYS A 120 -4.16 -1.60 -22.18
N LYS A 121 -4.62 -2.81 -21.86
CA LYS A 121 -4.53 -3.37 -20.51
C LYS A 121 -3.07 -3.61 -20.13
N LEU A 122 -2.72 -3.27 -18.90
CA LEU A 122 -1.36 -3.45 -18.37
C LEU A 122 -1.03 -4.94 -18.19
N THR A 123 -1.96 -5.70 -17.63
CA THR A 123 -1.78 -7.14 -17.38
C THR A 123 -3.09 -7.90 -17.62
N LYS A 124 -2.97 -9.21 -17.93
CA LYS A 124 -4.13 -10.13 -17.99
C LYS A 124 -4.71 -10.42 -16.59
N ILE A 125 -3.93 -10.23 -15.55
CA ILE A 125 -4.25 -10.52 -14.13
C ILE A 125 -5.21 -9.48 -13.56
N SER A 126 -4.97 -8.21 -13.88
CA SER A 126 -5.79 -7.09 -13.44
C SER A 126 -6.39 -6.36 -14.66
N PRO A 127 -7.56 -6.81 -15.15
CA PRO A 127 -8.13 -6.33 -16.41
C PRO A 127 -8.56 -4.85 -16.37
N ASN A 128 -8.64 -4.26 -15.19
CA ASN A 128 -9.00 -2.86 -15.02
C ASN A 128 -7.78 -1.91 -15.05
N LYS A 129 -6.55 -2.45 -14.97
CA LYS A 129 -5.33 -1.64 -15.06
C LYS A 129 -4.91 -1.45 -16.52
N THR A 130 -4.63 -0.20 -16.88
CA THR A 130 -4.20 0.21 -18.24
C THR A 130 -2.76 0.72 -18.19
N ILE A 131 -2.10 0.73 -19.34
CA ILE A 131 -0.76 1.32 -19.50
C ILE A 131 -0.81 2.82 -19.21
N SER A 132 -1.84 3.53 -19.71
CA SER A 132 -2.06 4.95 -19.41
C SER A 132 -2.23 5.21 -17.92
N GLY A 133 -2.95 4.31 -17.23
CA GLY A 133 -3.07 4.38 -15.77
C GLY A 133 -1.73 4.24 -15.07
N SER A 134 -0.87 3.30 -15.49
CA SER A 134 0.47 3.14 -14.90
C SER A 134 1.33 4.40 -15.10
N ILE A 135 1.29 5.02 -16.27
CA ILE A 135 1.96 6.29 -16.54
C ILE A 135 1.39 7.40 -15.64
N GLY A 136 0.06 7.46 -15.51
CA GLY A 136 -0.60 8.40 -14.61
C GLY A 136 -0.19 8.22 -13.13
N SER A 137 0.00 6.97 -12.68
CA SER A 137 0.53 6.67 -11.36
C SER A 137 1.92 7.28 -11.13
N PHE A 138 2.83 7.15 -12.09
CA PHE A 138 4.16 7.76 -12.00
C PHE A 138 4.10 9.29 -11.97
N ILE A 139 3.27 9.92 -12.81
CA ILE A 139 3.14 11.38 -12.85
C ILE A 139 2.60 11.90 -11.52
N PHE A 140 1.54 11.28 -10.98
CA PHE A 140 0.91 11.71 -9.74
C PHE A 140 1.77 11.41 -8.51
N SER A 141 2.64 10.42 -8.56
CA SER A 141 3.58 10.14 -7.46
C SER A 141 4.56 11.28 -7.18
N LEU A 142 4.72 12.21 -8.10
CA LEU A 142 5.54 13.41 -7.92
C LEU A 142 4.80 14.56 -7.24
N LEU A 143 3.46 14.52 -7.13
CA LEU A 143 2.70 15.60 -6.50
C LEU A 143 3.02 15.77 -5.01
N PRO A 144 3.22 14.73 -4.20
CA PRO A 144 3.57 14.87 -2.80
C PRO A 144 4.85 15.68 -2.56
N ILE A 145 5.89 15.53 -3.39
CA ILE A 145 7.12 16.31 -3.20
C ILE A 145 6.87 17.81 -3.38
N ILE A 146 6.01 18.19 -4.34
CA ILE A 146 5.61 19.58 -4.57
C ILE A 146 4.83 20.10 -3.36
N PHE A 147 3.86 19.32 -2.88
CA PHE A 147 3.03 19.69 -1.74
C PHE A 147 3.84 19.87 -0.45
N PHE A 148 4.68 18.90 -0.12
CA PHE A 148 5.50 18.96 1.10
C PHE A 148 6.55 20.06 1.02
N ASN A 149 7.15 20.33 -0.13
CA ASN A 149 8.10 21.44 -0.31
C ASN A 149 7.42 22.80 -0.16
N PHE A 150 6.15 22.93 -0.60
CA PHE A 150 5.41 24.20 -0.49
C PHE A 150 4.94 24.50 0.95
N PHE A 151 4.53 23.48 1.69
CA PHE A 151 3.93 23.63 3.03
C PHE A 151 4.89 23.39 4.20
N SER A 152 6.06 22.83 3.96
CA SER A 152 7.02 22.53 5.02
C SER A 152 8.32 23.29 4.82
N ASN A 153 8.77 24.00 5.87
CA ASN A 153 10.14 24.50 5.97
C ASN A 153 11.14 23.34 6.23
N LEU A 154 10.78 22.13 5.86
CA LEU A 154 11.58 20.89 6.04
C LEU A 154 12.62 20.78 4.92
N ASN A 155 13.63 21.65 4.98
CA ASN A 155 14.68 21.76 3.96
C ASN A 155 15.47 20.48 3.71
N PHE A 156 15.43 19.52 4.62
CA PHE A 156 16.33 18.37 4.53
C PHE A 156 15.78 17.17 3.75
N ILE A 157 14.45 17.02 3.65
CA ILE A 157 13.85 15.81 3.02
C ILE A 157 13.45 16.04 1.57
N LEU A 158 13.20 17.28 1.17
CA LEU A 158 12.31 17.54 0.04
C LEU A 158 12.87 18.47 -1.03
N ASP A 159 14.18 18.61 -1.06
CA ASP A 159 14.81 19.30 -2.18
C ASP A 159 14.37 18.71 -3.52
N PHE A 160 14.00 19.58 -4.44
CA PHE A 160 13.56 19.20 -5.79
C PHE A 160 14.77 18.79 -6.63
N ASN A 161 15.40 17.65 -6.24
CA ASN A 161 16.57 17.12 -6.92
C ASN A 161 16.23 15.79 -7.61
N PHE A 162 17.08 15.37 -8.54
CA PHE A 162 16.88 14.15 -9.32
C PHE A 162 16.74 12.89 -8.43
N ARG A 163 17.47 12.83 -7.32
CA ARG A 163 17.44 11.70 -6.39
C ARG A 163 16.05 11.53 -5.73
N ASN A 164 15.45 12.63 -5.27
CA ASN A 164 14.14 12.61 -4.64
C ASN A 164 13.00 12.36 -5.64
N LEU A 165 13.13 12.86 -6.87
CA LEU A 165 12.19 12.54 -7.95
C LEU A 165 12.25 11.04 -8.30
N PHE A 166 13.46 10.49 -8.44
CA PHE A 166 13.67 9.07 -8.69
C PHE A 166 13.12 8.20 -7.55
N PHE A 167 13.29 8.65 -6.30
CA PHE A 167 12.70 8.00 -5.14
C PHE A 167 11.16 7.91 -5.22
N CYS A 168 10.48 9.01 -5.56
CA CYS A 168 9.02 9.01 -5.73
C CYS A 168 8.56 8.01 -6.81
N LEU A 169 9.28 7.95 -7.93
CA LEU A 169 8.99 6.99 -9.00
C LEU A 169 9.21 5.55 -8.55
N LEU A 170 10.27 5.28 -7.77
CA LEU A 170 10.57 3.98 -7.20
C LEU A 170 9.46 3.52 -6.23
N VAL A 171 9.03 4.38 -5.31
CA VAL A 171 7.93 4.09 -4.39
C VAL A 171 6.65 3.78 -5.17
N SER A 172 6.31 4.58 -6.19
CA SER A 172 5.16 4.32 -7.07
C SER A 172 5.26 2.99 -7.79
N LEU A 173 6.44 2.62 -8.28
CA LEU A 173 6.67 1.33 -8.94
C LEU A 173 6.33 0.17 -7.99
N PHE A 174 6.88 0.18 -6.78
CA PHE A 174 6.62 -0.88 -5.80
C PHE A 174 5.19 -0.90 -5.30
N CYS A 175 4.54 0.26 -5.17
CA CYS A 175 3.11 0.35 -4.90
C CYS A 175 2.30 -0.35 -6.00
N GLN A 176 2.55 -0.05 -7.28
CA GLN A 176 1.88 -0.70 -8.41
C GLN A 176 2.15 -2.22 -8.46
N LEU A 177 3.38 -2.66 -8.16
CA LEU A 177 3.73 -4.09 -8.10
C LEU A 177 2.97 -4.81 -6.99
N GLY A 178 2.84 -4.21 -5.80
CA GLY A 178 2.09 -4.75 -4.68
C GLY A 178 0.63 -5.01 -5.04
N ASP A 179 -0.02 -4.02 -5.62
CA ASP A 179 -1.40 -4.08 -6.06
C ASP A 179 -1.60 -5.17 -7.15
N VAL A 180 -0.66 -5.30 -8.11
CA VAL A 180 -0.70 -6.40 -9.10
C VAL A 180 -0.49 -7.76 -8.41
N PHE A 181 0.41 -7.85 -7.45
CA PHE A 181 0.70 -9.08 -6.73
C PHE A 181 -0.52 -9.59 -5.93
N ILE A 182 -1.12 -8.74 -5.12
CA ILE A 182 -2.34 -9.09 -4.38
C ILE A 182 -3.50 -9.41 -5.34
N SER A 183 -3.63 -8.67 -6.45
CA SER A 183 -4.61 -8.96 -7.49
C SER A 183 -4.40 -10.35 -8.11
N TYR A 184 -3.15 -10.78 -8.33
CA TYR A 184 -2.83 -12.12 -8.81
C TYR A 184 -3.36 -13.21 -7.87
N PHE A 185 -3.09 -13.07 -6.58
CA PHE A 185 -3.60 -14.02 -5.58
C PHE A 185 -5.13 -14.03 -5.54
N LYS A 186 -5.80 -12.88 -5.64
CA LYS A 186 -7.27 -12.82 -5.74
C LYS A 186 -7.80 -13.64 -6.92
N ARG A 187 -7.17 -13.54 -8.09
CA ARG A 187 -7.58 -14.32 -9.28
C ARG A 187 -7.33 -15.83 -9.12
N LEU A 188 -6.21 -16.21 -8.50
CA LEU A 188 -5.95 -17.62 -8.18
C LEU A 188 -7.06 -18.22 -7.31
N ASN A 189 -7.62 -17.46 -6.40
CA ASN A 189 -8.72 -17.86 -5.53
C ASN A 189 -10.11 -17.67 -6.14
N LYS A 190 -10.22 -17.08 -7.34
CA LYS A 190 -11.50 -16.73 -7.99
C LYS A 190 -12.37 -15.82 -7.11
N VAL A 191 -11.75 -14.91 -6.37
CA VAL A 191 -12.44 -13.89 -5.57
C VAL A 191 -12.08 -12.49 -6.07
N LYS A 192 -12.90 -11.51 -5.70
CA LYS A 192 -12.68 -10.13 -6.07
C LYS A 192 -11.94 -9.37 -4.97
N ASP A 193 -12.28 -9.62 -3.72
CA ASP A 193 -11.78 -8.93 -2.55
C ASP A 193 -11.15 -9.96 -1.59
N THR A 194 -10.18 -9.52 -0.75
CA THR A 194 -9.47 -10.40 0.19
C THR A 194 -10.29 -10.73 1.43
N GLY A 195 -11.24 -9.87 1.78
CA GLY A 195 -12.12 -10.02 2.94
C GLY A 195 -13.37 -9.15 2.84
N THR A 196 -14.12 -9.07 3.95
CA THR A 196 -15.37 -8.28 4.05
C THR A 196 -15.37 -7.37 5.28
N ILE A 197 -14.20 -7.13 5.87
CA ILE A 197 -14.07 -6.39 7.14
C ILE A 197 -14.47 -4.92 6.96
N LEU A 198 -14.18 -4.32 5.80
CA LEU A 198 -14.50 -2.92 5.54
C LEU A 198 -15.82 -2.79 4.77
N PRO A 199 -16.88 -2.21 5.37
CA PRO A 199 -18.17 -2.05 4.71
C PRO A 199 -18.06 -1.30 3.38
N GLY A 200 -18.41 -1.95 2.27
CA GLY A 200 -18.35 -1.38 0.91
C GLY A 200 -16.96 -1.34 0.26
N HIS A 201 -15.91 -1.76 0.98
CA HIS A 201 -14.52 -1.69 0.51
C HIS A 201 -13.80 -3.04 0.40
N GLY A 202 -14.39 -4.15 0.85
CA GLY A 202 -13.77 -5.46 0.85
C GLY A 202 -12.89 -5.71 2.07
N GLY A 203 -11.70 -6.29 1.87
CA GLY A 203 -10.73 -6.55 2.93
C GLY A 203 -9.86 -5.34 3.26
N PHE A 204 -9.24 -5.39 4.43
CA PHE A 204 -8.25 -4.40 4.85
C PHE A 204 -6.96 -4.52 4.00
N LEU A 205 -6.56 -5.75 3.70
CA LEU A 205 -5.42 -6.05 2.84
C LEU A 205 -5.58 -5.44 1.42
N ASP A 206 -6.83 -5.31 0.92
CA ASP A 206 -7.13 -4.64 -0.35
C ASP A 206 -6.89 -3.11 -0.33
N ARG A 207 -6.69 -2.51 0.83
CA ARG A 207 -6.48 -1.07 0.99
C ARG A 207 -5.02 -0.67 1.18
N ILE A 208 -4.21 -1.62 1.59
CA ILE A 208 -2.80 -1.39 1.86
C ILE A 208 -1.89 -2.24 0.97
N ASP A 209 -2.45 -2.91 -0.05
CA ASP A 209 -1.74 -3.83 -0.94
C ASP A 209 -0.52 -3.19 -1.63
N GLY A 210 -0.61 -1.94 -2.07
CA GLY A 210 0.52 -1.16 -2.58
C GLY A 210 1.50 -0.75 -1.48
N ILE A 211 0.98 -0.26 -0.35
CA ILE A 211 1.77 0.24 0.78
C ILE A 211 2.63 -0.88 1.39
N ILE A 212 2.09 -2.08 1.51
CA ILE A 212 2.81 -3.25 2.03
C ILE A 212 4.09 -3.55 1.24
N PHE A 213 4.13 -3.27 -0.05
CA PHE A 213 5.32 -3.45 -0.87
C PHE A 213 6.26 -2.23 -0.84
N ALA A 214 5.71 -1.03 -0.81
CA ALA A 214 6.48 0.19 -0.80
C ALA A 214 7.29 0.38 0.50
N ILE A 215 6.68 0.16 1.67
CA ILE A 215 7.30 0.39 2.99
C ILE A 215 8.60 -0.40 3.19
N PRO A 216 8.67 -1.73 2.97
CA PRO A 216 9.91 -2.48 3.14
C PRO A 216 11.04 -2.01 2.21
N VAL A 217 10.70 -1.66 0.98
CA VAL A 217 11.68 -1.16 0.01
C VAL A 217 12.26 0.17 0.46
N VAL A 218 11.42 1.10 0.90
CA VAL A 218 11.88 2.38 1.43
C VAL A 218 12.75 2.19 2.67
N TYR A 219 12.38 1.28 3.57
CA TYR A 219 13.20 0.95 4.73
C TYR A 219 14.59 0.45 4.33
N ILE A 220 14.68 -0.47 3.36
CA ILE A 220 15.96 -0.97 2.85
C ILE A 220 16.75 0.17 2.21
N LEU A 221 16.15 1.02 1.40
CA LEU A 221 16.84 2.16 0.77
C LEU A 221 17.36 3.17 1.82
N LYS A 222 16.60 3.42 2.88
CA LYS A 222 17.03 4.27 4.01
C LYS A 222 18.20 3.62 4.75
N SER A 223 18.16 2.32 5.01
CA SER A 223 19.24 1.59 5.71
C SER A 223 20.54 1.50 4.91
N LEU A 224 20.46 1.57 3.59
CA LEU A 224 21.62 1.62 2.69
C LEU A 224 22.14 3.05 2.43
N ASN A 225 21.63 4.06 3.13
CA ASN A 225 21.95 5.49 2.92
C ASN A 225 21.73 5.96 1.46
N PHE A 226 20.83 5.29 0.75
CA PHE A 226 20.46 5.69 -0.61
C PHE A 226 19.53 6.91 -0.63
N ILE A 227 18.85 7.14 0.50
CA ILE A 227 17.92 8.23 0.72
C ILE A 227 18.31 8.91 2.03
N LEU A 228 18.56 10.22 1.99
CA LEU A 228 19.03 11.13 3.05
C LEU A 228 20.52 11.16 3.21
#